data_7881121eccd2dc91e741628c3af25063
#
_entry.id   7881121eccd2dc91e741628c3af25063
#
_cell.length_a   1.000
_cell.length_b   1.000
_cell.length_c   1.000
_cell.angle_alpha   90.00
_cell.angle_beta   90.00
_cell.angle_gamma   90.00
#
_symmetry.space_group_name_H-M   'P 1'
#
loop_
_entity.id
_entity.type
_entity.pdbx_description
1 polymer ?
#
loop_
_entity_poly.entity_id
_entity_poly.type
_entity_poly.pdbx_seq_one_letter_code
_entity_poly.pdbx_strand_id
1 'polypeptide(L)'
;MLAPSLPLAAAAVPAPDEAAFLGMAVGTGITGDTQGLTDIQGIHNAIQAEQLPITVNLQIYTRWSGTGTHTVAVEIRQASTGTDLKETTDDLDFGTDRVTWFDHDFSGITFPDAGTYLVQALLDGKTVATYALYVNSSDQLSGSPAFVLSVPAERGWVDGSGNANLAGIFEYFSFAEFPVTESFRVVTVWFSGDGSFDHSVRISDARGTLVAQSRRGTLSAVEGRMTVSEDSFDSMAFPAAGVYTATILLNDAAVTSFPLVIRGR
;
A
#
# COMPACT_ATOMS: atom_id res chain seq x y z
N MET A 1 -17.17 13.64 20.81
CA MET A 1 -16.02 14.51 20.51
C MET A 1 -15.27 13.79 19.43
N LEU A 2 -15.43 14.18 18.16
CA LEU A 2 -14.75 13.54 17.01
C LEU A 2 -13.24 13.80 17.15
N ALA A 3 -12.45 12.73 17.17
CA ALA A 3 -11.00 12.86 17.03
C ALA A 3 -10.71 13.47 15.65
N PRO A 4 -9.82 14.45 15.55
CA PRO A 4 -9.46 15.02 14.26
C PRO A 4 -8.83 13.93 13.40
N SER A 5 -9.33 13.75 12.18
CA SER A 5 -8.64 12.97 11.15
C SER A 5 -7.26 13.60 10.98
N LEU A 6 -6.22 12.86 11.34
CA LEU A 6 -4.85 13.28 11.04
C LEU A 6 -4.72 13.36 9.51
N PRO A 7 -4.38 14.53 8.95
CA PRO A 7 -4.05 14.60 7.54
C PRO A 7 -2.85 13.68 7.33
N LEU A 8 -2.97 12.69 6.44
CA LEU A 8 -1.82 11.97 5.92
C LEU A 8 -0.96 13.04 5.24
N ALA A 9 0.12 13.46 5.88
CA ALA A 9 1.09 14.31 5.25
C ALA A 9 1.62 13.53 4.04
N ALA A 10 1.56 14.11 2.85
CA ALA A 10 2.17 13.54 1.68
C ALA A 10 3.63 13.23 2.04
N ALA A 11 3.97 11.95 2.13
CA ALA A 11 5.31 11.54 2.46
C ALA A 11 6.24 12.11 1.36
N ALA A 12 7.22 12.88 1.77
CA ALA A 12 8.28 13.30 0.85
C ALA A 12 8.91 12.03 0.26
N VAL A 13 9.16 12.02 -1.06
CA VAL A 13 9.90 10.92 -1.67
C VAL A 13 11.25 10.85 -0.96
N PRO A 14 11.59 9.75 -0.29
CA PRO A 14 12.85 9.64 0.43
C PRO A 14 14.02 9.79 -0.52
N ALA A 15 15.14 10.26 -0.01
CA ALA A 15 16.38 10.27 -0.77
C ALA A 15 16.67 8.84 -1.26
N PRO A 16 17.24 8.65 -2.47
CA PRO A 16 17.40 7.32 -3.08
C PRO A 16 18.21 6.32 -2.26
N ASP A 17 18.93 6.79 -1.25
CA ASP A 17 19.77 5.99 -0.37
C ASP A 17 19.21 5.83 1.07
N GLU A 18 18.03 6.38 1.34
CA GLU A 18 17.37 6.26 2.65
C GLU A 18 16.27 5.21 2.61
N ALA A 19 16.23 4.32 3.62
CA ALA A 19 15.19 3.32 3.72
C ALA A 19 13.84 3.99 4.05
N ALA A 20 12.80 3.60 3.33
CA ALA A 20 11.48 4.17 3.47
C ALA A 20 10.37 3.15 3.30
N PHE A 21 9.31 3.36 4.06
CA PHE A 21 8.05 2.64 3.92
C PHE A 21 7.27 3.15 2.70
N LEU A 22 6.76 2.23 1.87
CA LEU A 22 6.01 2.55 0.66
C LEU A 22 4.53 2.17 0.74
N GLY A 23 4.18 1.23 1.61
CA GLY A 23 2.79 0.79 1.75
C GLY A 23 2.66 -0.48 2.58
N MET A 24 1.44 -0.73 3.05
CA MET A 24 1.07 -1.90 3.82
C MET A 24 -0.35 -2.34 3.46
N ALA A 25 -0.56 -3.64 3.40
CA ALA A 25 -1.88 -4.23 3.29
C ALA A 25 -2.04 -5.36 4.30
N VAL A 26 -3.21 -5.44 4.92
CA VAL A 26 -3.64 -6.59 5.71
C VAL A 26 -4.49 -7.47 4.82
N GLY A 27 -4.13 -8.72 4.64
CA GLY A 27 -4.80 -9.64 3.73
C GLY A 27 -4.90 -11.06 4.27
N THR A 28 -5.45 -11.94 3.46
CA THR A 28 -5.61 -13.36 3.78
C THR A 28 -4.65 -14.26 3.04
N GLY A 29 -3.96 -13.76 2.01
CA GLY A 29 -3.01 -14.52 1.24
C GLY A 29 -2.09 -13.64 0.41
N ILE A 30 -0.81 -14.05 0.33
CA ILE A 30 0.20 -13.48 -0.53
C ILE A 30 0.84 -14.64 -1.29
N THR A 31 0.92 -14.54 -2.59
CA THR A 31 1.55 -15.57 -3.42
C THR A 31 2.47 -14.92 -4.44
N GLY A 32 3.67 -15.45 -4.59
CA GLY A 32 4.59 -15.10 -5.66
C GLY A 32 4.54 -16.13 -6.79
N ASP A 33 4.68 -15.69 -8.02
CA ASP A 33 4.82 -16.59 -9.15
C ASP A 33 6.28 -16.84 -9.51
N THR A 34 6.52 -17.72 -10.48
CA THR A 34 7.86 -18.07 -10.98
C THR A 34 8.50 -16.95 -11.82
N GLN A 35 7.77 -15.90 -12.15
CA GLN A 35 8.24 -14.74 -12.91
C GLN A 35 8.62 -13.57 -12.00
N GLY A 36 8.46 -13.73 -10.66
CA GLY A 36 8.72 -12.70 -9.68
C GLY A 36 7.58 -11.69 -9.53
N LEU A 37 6.39 -12.03 -10.05
CA LEU A 37 5.17 -11.25 -9.81
C LEU A 37 4.55 -11.67 -8.48
N THR A 38 3.94 -10.74 -7.79
CA THR A 38 3.28 -10.98 -6.50
C THR A 38 1.78 -10.70 -6.62
N ASP A 39 0.98 -11.59 -6.04
CA ASP A 39 -0.45 -11.41 -5.87
C ASP A 39 -0.77 -11.19 -4.39
N ILE A 40 -1.66 -10.26 -4.07
CA ILE A 40 -2.20 -10.07 -2.73
C ILE A 40 -3.70 -10.31 -2.77
N GLN A 41 -4.18 -11.18 -1.88
CA GLN A 41 -5.57 -11.60 -1.82
C GLN A 41 -6.23 -11.16 -0.52
N GLY A 42 -7.52 -10.84 -0.62
CA GLY A 42 -8.35 -10.58 0.55
C GLY A 42 -7.92 -9.37 1.37
N ILE A 43 -7.44 -8.29 0.74
CA ILE A 43 -7.08 -7.05 1.45
C ILE A 43 -8.33 -6.49 2.12
N HIS A 44 -8.25 -6.26 3.43
CA HIS A 44 -9.35 -5.77 4.25
C HIS A 44 -8.87 -4.90 5.41
N ASN A 45 -9.74 -4.00 5.86
CA ASN A 45 -9.53 -3.17 7.06
C ASN A 45 -10.52 -3.50 8.17
N ALA A 46 -11.42 -4.45 7.96
CA ALA A 46 -12.46 -4.77 8.92
C ALA A 46 -12.60 -6.29 9.08
N ILE A 47 -12.73 -6.72 10.32
CA ILE A 47 -13.03 -8.09 10.71
C ILE A 47 -14.42 -8.08 11.35
N GLN A 48 -15.34 -8.86 10.78
CA GLN A 48 -16.67 -9.06 11.34
C GLN A 48 -16.75 -10.45 11.97
N ALA A 49 -17.11 -10.50 13.23
CA ALA A 49 -17.22 -11.74 13.99
C ALA A 49 -18.58 -11.83 14.70
N GLU A 50 -19.18 -13.02 14.70
CA GLU A 50 -20.43 -13.24 15.44
C GLU A 50 -20.21 -13.19 16.95
N GLN A 51 -19.03 -13.55 17.41
CA GLN A 51 -18.67 -13.59 18.83
C GLN A 51 -17.21 -13.16 19.04
N LEU A 52 -16.94 -12.56 20.18
CA LEU A 52 -15.61 -12.23 20.67
C LEU A 52 -15.31 -13.01 21.95
N PRO A 53 -14.06 -13.35 22.22
CA PRO A 53 -12.86 -13.11 21.40
C PRO A 53 -12.89 -13.92 20.10
N ILE A 54 -12.30 -13.35 19.03
CA ILE A 54 -12.08 -14.06 17.77
C ILE A 54 -10.59 -14.29 17.51
N THR A 55 -10.26 -15.49 17.04
CA THR A 55 -8.91 -15.82 16.59
C THR A 55 -8.89 -15.97 15.07
N VAL A 56 -7.99 -15.27 14.40
CA VAL A 56 -7.84 -15.25 12.94
C VAL A 56 -6.38 -15.42 12.52
N ASN A 57 -6.17 -15.76 11.26
CA ASN A 57 -4.87 -15.69 10.62
C ASN A 57 -4.86 -14.49 9.69
N LEU A 58 -3.84 -13.64 9.83
CA LEU A 58 -3.63 -12.48 8.95
C LEU A 58 -2.24 -12.61 8.32
N GLN A 59 -2.14 -12.18 7.07
CA GLN A 59 -0.88 -11.87 6.44
C GLN A 59 -0.78 -10.37 6.25
N ILE A 60 0.31 -9.78 6.72
CA ILE A 60 0.54 -8.35 6.60
C ILE A 60 1.70 -8.15 5.65
N TYR A 61 1.39 -7.47 4.58
CA TYR A 61 2.29 -7.22 3.49
C TYR A 61 2.83 -5.81 3.61
N THR A 62 4.15 -5.65 3.64
CA THR A 62 4.81 -4.35 3.71
C THR A 62 5.73 -4.15 2.51
N ARG A 63 5.74 -2.94 1.97
CA ARG A 63 6.58 -2.55 0.85
C ARG A 63 7.56 -1.47 1.27
N TRP A 64 8.82 -1.67 0.92
CA TRP A 64 9.92 -0.84 1.35
C TRP A 64 10.79 -0.43 0.16
N SER A 65 11.46 0.72 0.28
CA SER A 65 12.54 1.11 -0.62
C SER A 65 13.76 1.53 0.18
N GLY A 66 14.96 1.37 -0.39
CA GLY A 66 16.19 1.81 0.27
C GLY A 66 17.43 1.10 -0.22
N THR A 67 18.46 1.12 0.61
CA THR A 67 19.73 0.43 0.42
C THR A 67 20.24 -0.10 1.74
N GLY A 68 21.05 -1.18 1.71
CA GLY A 68 21.62 -1.78 2.92
C GLY A 68 20.67 -2.70 3.66
N THR A 69 21.04 -3.02 4.89
CA THR A 69 20.27 -3.91 5.77
C THR A 69 19.61 -3.12 6.89
N HIS A 70 18.33 -3.35 7.10
CA HIS A 70 17.51 -2.69 8.11
C HIS A 70 16.68 -3.70 8.86
N THR A 71 16.33 -3.40 10.11
CA THR A 71 15.36 -4.18 10.86
C THR A 71 13.96 -3.62 10.58
N VAL A 72 13.06 -4.48 10.10
CA VAL A 72 11.64 -4.16 9.89
C VAL A 72 10.80 -4.94 10.87
N ALA A 73 9.77 -4.30 11.41
CA ALA A 73 8.82 -4.97 12.29
C ALA A 73 7.39 -4.53 11.96
N VAL A 74 6.45 -5.41 12.29
CA VAL A 74 5.02 -5.07 12.30
C VAL A 74 4.46 -5.46 13.66
N GLU A 75 3.76 -4.54 14.29
CA GLU A 75 3.05 -4.78 15.55
C GLU A 75 1.55 -4.50 15.41
N ILE A 76 0.75 -5.28 16.13
CA ILE A 76 -0.70 -5.05 16.24
C ILE A 76 -1.02 -4.76 17.70
N ARG A 77 -1.64 -3.59 17.94
CA ARG A 77 -2.03 -3.15 19.27
C ARG A 77 -3.47 -2.65 19.32
N GLN A 78 -4.11 -2.81 20.45
CA GLN A 78 -5.44 -2.25 20.70
C GLN A 78 -5.35 -0.74 20.90
N ALA A 79 -6.06 0.05 20.09
CA ALA A 79 -5.97 1.51 20.11
C ALA A 79 -6.44 2.13 21.44
N SER A 80 -7.47 1.55 22.08
CA SER A 80 -8.05 2.08 23.32
C SER A 80 -7.20 1.88 24.56
N THR A 81 -6.43 0.80 24.63
CA THR A 81 -5.62 0.42 25.80
C THR A 81 -4.12 0.55 25.58
N GLY A 82 -3.69 0.60 24.31
CA GLY A 82 -2.28 0.52 23.92
C GLY A 82 -1.67 -0.87 24.13
N THR A 83 -2.49 -1.90 24.38
CA THR A 83 -2.02 -3.27 24.60
C THR A 83 -1.54 -3.88 23.31
N ASP A 84 -0.32 -4.39 23.27
CA ASP A 84 0.24 -5.13 22.15
C ASP A 84 -0.34 -6.54 22.11
N LEU A 85 -0.85 -6.95 20.95
CA LEU A 85 -1.36 -8.30 20.74
C LEU A 85 -0.30 -9.23 20.16
N LYS A 86 0.43 -8.77 19.17
CA LYS A 86 1.48 -9.55 18.51
C LYS A 86 2.43 -8.63 17.75
N GLU A 87 3.70 -9.04 17.66
CA GLU A 87 4.75 -8.39 16.89
C GLU A 87 5.52 -9.44 16.08
N THR A 88 6.00 -9.06 14.90
CA THR A 88 7.00 -9.79 14.11
C THR A 88 8.16 -8.86 13.81
N THR A 89 9.38 -9.37 13.82
CA THR A 89 10.60 -8.61 13.54
C THR A 89 11.49 -9.42 12.62
N ASP A 90 12.00 -8.77 11.57
CA ASP A 90 12.85 -9.39 10.56
C ASP A 90 13.92 -8.43 10.06
N ASP A 91 15.01 -9.00 9.53
CA ASP A 91 16.05 -8.25 8.86
C ASP A 91 15.76 -8.18 7.36
N LEU A 92 15.74 -6.98 6.82
CA LEU A 92 15.48 -6.67 5.42
C LEU A 92 16.74 -6.19 4.75
N ASP A 93 17.24 -6.96 3.76
CA ASP A 93 18.34 -6.55 2.90
C ASP A 93 17.81 -6.13 1.53
N PHE A 94 17.98 -4.87 1.19
CA PHE A 94 17.54 -4.33 -0.11
C PHE A 94 18.39 -4.83 -1.28
N GLY A 95 19.62 -5.31 -1.04
CA GLY A 95 20.52 -5.73 -2.10
C GLY A 95 20.68 -4.67 -3.19
N THR A 96 20.51 -5.08 -4.46
CA THR A 96 20.52 -4.18 -5.63
C THR A 96 19.14 -3.65 -6.00
N ASP A 97 18.10 -4.17 -5.37
CA ASP A 97 16.73 -4.01 -5.88
C ASP A 97 16.05 -2.73 -5.48
N ARG A 98 16.51 -2.07 -4.41
CA ARG A 98 16.02 -0.78 -3.93
C ARG A 98 14.54 -0.71 -3.56
N VAL A 99 13.74 -1.67 -4.00
CA VAL A 99 12.33 -1.85 -3.61
C VAL A 99 12.15 -3.32 -3.31
N THR A 100 11.53 -3.64 -2.19
CA THR A 100 11.28 -5.02 -1.81
C THR A 100 10.03 -5.12 -0.96
N TRP A 101 9.55 -6.36 -0.86
CA TRP A 101 8.37 -6.70 -0.10
C TRP A 101 8.75 -7.59 1.06
N PHE A 102 7.94 -7.50 2.10
CA PHE A 102 8.05 -8.40 3.23
C PHE A 102 6.67 -8.90 3.64
N ASP A 103 6.59 -10.20 3.88
CA ASP A 103 5.38 -10.89 4.32
C ASP A 103 5.52 -11.25 5.80
N HIS A 104 4.60 -10.73 6.61
CA HIS A 104 4.56 -10.98 8.05
C HIS A 104 3.37 -11.90 8.37
N ASP A 105 3.66 -13.11 8.87
CA ASP A 105 2.64 -14.09 9.29
C ASP A 105 2.16 -13.81 10.73
N PHE A 106 0.89 -13.46 10.84
CA PHE A 106 0.17 -13.27 12.09
C PHE A 106 -0.84 -14.41 12.32
N SER A 107 -0.40 -15.65 12.19
CA SER A 107 -1.24 -16.82 12.47
C SER A 107 -1.66 -16.88 13.93
N GLY A 108 -2.94 -17.18 14.16
CA GLY A 108 -3.51 -17.37 15.51
C GLY A 108 -3.60 -16.11 16.35
N ILE A 109 -3.68 -14.92 15.74
CA ILE A 109 -3.90 -13.68 16.51
C ILE A 109 -5.31 -13.64 17.06
N THR A 110 -5.45 -13.28 18.35
CA THR A 110 -6.75 -13.19 19.03
C THR A 110 -7.10 -11.74 19.33
N PHE A 111 -8.25 -11.31 18.84
CA PHE A 111 -8.85 -10.03 19.15
C PHE A 111 -9.86 -10.19 20.27
N PRO A 112 -9.57 -9.66 21.50
CA PRO A 112 -10.42 -9.89 22.66
C PRO A 112 -11.75 -9.13 22.61
N ASP A 113 -11.74 -7.91 22.06
CA ASP A 113 -12.84 -6.97 22.09
C ASP A 113 -13.13 -6.35 20.73
N ALA A 114 -14.33 -5.79 20.57
CA ALA A 114 -14.67 -4.92 19.46
C ALA A 114 -13.91 -3.59 19.57
N GLY A 115 -13.55 -2.99 18.43
CA GLY A 115 -12.90 -1.67 18.42
C GLY A 115 -11.89 -1.53 17.32
N THR A 116 -11.09 -0.47 17.44
CA THR A 116 -9.99 -0.17 16.52
C THR A 116 -8.68 -0.75 17.04
N TYR A 117 -8.00 -1.43 16.15
CA TYR A 117 -6.63 -1.92 16.37
C TYR A 117 -5.69 -1.19 15.41
N LEU A 118 -4.49 -0.91 15.86
CA LEU A 118 -3.46 -0.25 15.07
C LEU A 118 -2.46 -1.31 14.61
N VAL A 119 -2.31 -1.43 13.31
CA VAL A 119 -1.23 -2.18 12.68
C VAL A 119 -0.13 -1.17 12.38
N GLN A 120 1.03 -1.31 13.01
CA GLN A 120 2.12 -0.35 12.90
C GLN A 120 3.30 -1.01 12.21
N ALA A 121 3.85 -0.35 11.20
CA ALA A 121 5.10 -0.73 10.57
C ALA A 121 6.24 0.06 11.19
N LEU A 122 7.31 -0.64 11.58
CA LEU A 122 8.48 -0.06 12.18
C LEU A 122 9.70 -0.30 11.28
N LEU A 123 10.57 0.70 11.22
CA LEU A 123 11.89 0.64 10.59
C LEU A 123 12.94 1.02 11.63
N ASP A 124 13.90 0.13 11.88
CA ASP A 124 14.95 0.31 12.89
C ASP A 124 14.37 0.74 14.26
N GLY A 125 13.26 0.11 14.65
CA GLY A 125 12.56 0.35 15.92
C GLY A 125 11.74 1.64 15.98
N LYS A 126 11.58 2.36 14.85
CA LYS A 126 10.76 3.57 14.79
C LYS A 126 9.48 3.30 13.99
N THR A 127 8.32 3.64 14.54
CA THR A 127 7.06 3.59 13.80
C THR A 127 7.10 4.57 12.63
N VAL A 128 6.94 4.05 11.42
CA VAL A 128 6.95 4.83 10.16
C VAL A 128 5.58 4.88 9.51
N ALA A 129 4.68 3.94 9.85
CA ALA A 129 3.31 3.95 9.36
C ALA A 129 2.37 3.29 10.37
N THR A 130 1.11 3.68 10.30
CA THR A 130 0.03 3.11 11.11
C THR A 130 -1.20 2.93 10.23
N TYR A 131 -1.79 1.75 10.30
CA TYR A 131 -2.97 1.33 9.58
C TYR A 131 -4.05 0.96 10.59
N ALA A 132 -5.27 1.39 10.38
CA ALA A 132 -6.38 1.03 11.27
C ALA A 132 -7.05 -0.28 10.80
N LEU A 133 -7.19 -1.24 11.71
CA LEU A 133 -7.95 -2.47 11.54
C LEU A 133 -9.16 -2.43 12.49
N TYR A 134 -10.35 -2.57 11.95
CA TYR A 134 -11.60 -2.47 12.71
C TYR A 134 -12.15 -3.87 12.99
N VAL A 135 -12.40 -4.17 14.26
CA VAL A 135 -13.01 -5.44 14.68
C VAL A 135 -14.38 -5.16 15.25
N ASN A 136 -15.46 -5.62 14.59
CA ASN A 136 -16.85 -5.35 14.97
C ASN A 136 -17.09 -3.88 15.37
N SER A 137 -16.39 -2.95 14.72
CA SER A 137 -16.48 -1.52 15.02
C SER A 137 -17.19 -0.80 13.90
N SER A 138 -18.03 0.17 14.27
CA SER A 138 -18.66 1.12 13.38
C SER A 138 -17.88 2.44 13.27
N ASP A 139 -16.74 2.56 13.93
CA ASP A 139 -15.88 3.75 13.91
C ASP A 139 -15.17 3.91 12.56
N GLN A 140 -15.93 3.73 11.48
CA GLN A 140 -15.40 3.78 10.13
C GLN A 140 -15.24 5.22 9.69
N LEU A 141 -14.23 5.45 8.86
CA LEU A 141 -13.94 6.77 8.32
C LEU A 141 -15.07 7.21 7.38
N SER A 142 -15.82 8.23 7.77
CA SER A 142 -16.72 8.95 6.89
C SER A 142 -15.96 10.08 6.19
N GLY A 143 -16.35 10.46 4.99
CA GLY A 143 -15.73 11.54 4.22
C GLY A 143 -14.79 11.02 3.14
N SER A 144 -13.57 11.54 3.06
CA SER A 144 -12.59 11.09 2.05
C SER A 144 -12.13 9.66 2.29
N PRO A 145 -11.94 8.86 1.24
CA PRO A 145 -11.43 7.50 1.37
C PRO A 145 -10.00 7.50 1.93
N ALA A 146 -9.70 6.53 2.78
CA ALA A 146 -8.37 6.30 3.30
C ALA A 146 -7.52 5.55 2.27
N PHE A 147 -6.31 6.02 2.04
CA PHE A 147 -5.31 5.31 1.25
C PHE A 147 -4.85 4.05 2.00
N VAL A 148 -4.76 2.95 1.27
CA VAL A 148 -4.26 1.66 1.78
C VAL A 148 -2.92 1.32 1.15
N LEU A 149 -2.92 1.11 -0.16
CA LEU A 149 -1.73 0.67 -0.90
C LEU A 149 -1.82 1.15 -2.35
N SER A 150 -0.69 1.47 -2.97
CA SER A 150 -0.60 1.71 -4.40
C SER A 150 0.63 1.05 -4.99
N VAL A 151 0.45 0.34 -6.09
CA VAL A 151 1.50 -0.48 -6.71
C VAL A 151 1.34 -0.53 -8.22
N PRO A 152 2.44 -0.72 -8.97
CA PRO A 152 2.36 -1.17 -10.34
C PRO A 152 1.87 -2.63 -10.33
N ALA A 153 0.79 -2.92 -11.06
CA ALA A 153 0.20 -4.25 -11.13
C ALA A 153 -0.53 -4.48 -12.45
N GLU A 154 -0.80 -5.73 -12.78
CA GLU A 154 -1.58 -6.07 -13.97
C GLU A 154 -3.05 -5.70 -13.78
N ARG A 155 -3.60 -5.91 -12.57
CA ARG A 155 -5.00 -5.60 -12.24
C ARG A 155 -5.26 -5.55 -10.74
N GLY A 156 -6.38 -4.89 -10.38
CA GLY A 156 -6.97 -4.94 -9.04
C GLY A 156 -8.50 -5.06 -9.13
N TRP A 157 -9.12 -5.69 -8.14
CA TRP A 157 -10.59 -5.79 -8.08
C TRP A 157 -11.06 -5.95 -6.64
N VAL A 158 -12.35 -5.69 -6.43
CA VAL A 158 -13.04 -6.02 -5.17
C VAL A 158 -13.85 -7.28 -5.41
N ASP A 159 -13.72 -8.27 -4.53
CA ASP A 159 -14.45 -9.53 -4.62
C ASP A 159 -15.88 -9.44 -4.04
N GLY A 160 -16.63 -10.55 -4.12
CA GLY A 160 -18.00 -10.62 -3.62
C GLY A 160 -18.13 -10.44 -2.11
N SER A 161 -17.05 -10.58 -1.34
CA SER A 161 -16.97 -10.35 0.10
C SER A 161 -16.61 -8.90 0.44
N GLY A 162 -16.28 -8.08 -0.55
CA GLY A 162 -15.91 -6.68 -0.37
C GLY A 162 -14.44 -6.45 -0.06
N ASN A 163 -13.59 -7.48 -0.21
CA ASN A 163 -12.16 -7.40 -0.05
C ASN A 163 -11.48 -7.02 -1.37
N ALA A 164 -10.42 -6.23 -1.29
CA ALA A 164 -9.63 -5.91 -2.47
C ALA A 164 -8.60 -7.02 -2.76
N ASN A 165 -8.29 -7.21 -4.04
CA ASN A 165 -7.32 -8.17 -4.51
C ASN A 165 -6.46 -7.50 -5.56
N LEU A 166 -5.17 -7.82 -5.58
CA LEU A 166 -4.18 -7.34 -6.54
C LEU A 166 -3.48 -8.54 -7.18
N ALA A 167 -3.28 -8.49 -8.49
CA ALA A 167 -2.56 -9.54 -9.20
C ALA A 167 -1.50 -8.96 -10.13
N GLY A 168 -0.39 -9.71 -10.27
CA GLY A 168 0.70 -9.35 -11.14
C GLY A 168 1.42 -8.08 -10.67
N ILE A 169 1.66 -7.93 -9.38
CA ILE A 169 2.43 -6.81 -8.83
C ILE A 169 3.89 -6.98 -9.23
N PHE A 170 4.49 -5.92 -9.73
CA PHE A 170 5.90 -5.91 -10.10
C PHE A 170 6.63 -4.71 -9.48
N GLU A 171 7.95 -4.89 -9.24
CA GLU A 171 8.77 -3.91 -8.53
C GLU A 171 9.54 -2.97 -9.45
N TYR A 172 9.85 -3.43 -10.65
CA TYR A 172 10.66 -2.70 -11.60
C TYR A 172 10.38 -3.15 -13.04
N PHE A 173 10.69 -2.27 -13.98
CA PHE A 173 10.81 -2.63 -15.39
C PHE A 173 12.28 -2.82 -15.75
N SER A 174 12.58 -3.78 -16.64
CA SER A 174 13.95 -4.05 -17.11
C SER A 174 13.99 -4.11 -18.62
N PHE A 175 14.81 -3.23 -19.23
CA PHE A 175 14.91 -3.09 -20.68
C PHE A 175 16.36 -3.17 -21.15
N ALA A 176 16.56 -3.74 -22.36
CA ALA A 176 17.90 -3.85 -22.95
C ALA A 176 18.41 -2.53 -23.52
N GLU A 177 17.51 -1.66 -24.00
CA GLU A 177 17.85 -0.42 -24.71
C GLU A 177 16.92 0.72 -24.31
N PHE A 178 17.42 1.96 -24.45
CA PHE A 178 16.67 3.20 -24.23
C PHE A 178 16.83 4.15 -25.43
N PRO A 179 15.85 5.01 -25.75
CA PRO A 179 14.56 5.14 -25.08
C PRO A 179 13.64 3.94 -25.33
N VAL A 180 12.77 3.63 -24.37
CA VAL A 180 11.79 2.56 -24.47
C VAL A 180 10.38 3.11 -24.22
N THR A 181 9.40 2.47 -24.79
CA THR A 181 7.98 2.76 -24.54
C THR A 181 7.32 1.52 -23.90
N GLU A 182 6.62 1.74 -22.79
CA GLU A 182 5.95 0.66 -22.06
C GLU A 182 4.52 1.07 -21.66
N SER A 183 3.64 0.08 -21.58
CA SER A 183 2.27 0.24 -21.11
C SER A 183 2.07 -0.50 -19.80
N PHE A 184 1.57 0.20 -18.79
CA PHE A 184 1.38 -0.38 -17.47
C PHE A 184 0.24 0.29 -16.72
N ARG A 185 -0.11 -0.28 -15.58
CA ARG A 185 -1.10 0.29 -14.67
C ARG A 185 -0.49 0.52 -13.29
N VAL A 186 -1.01 1.53 -12.64
CA VAL A 186 -0.87 1.74 -11.20
C VAL A 186 -2.23 1.44 -10.59
N VAL A 187 -2.25 0.48 -9.68
CA VAL A 187 -3.46 0.06 -8.98
C VAL A 187 -3.40 0.61 -7.56
N THR A 188 -4.45 1.31 -7.15
CA THR A 188 -4.55 1.89 -5.80
C THR A 188 -5.75 1.30 -5.08
N VAL A 189 -5.53 0.84 -3.86
CA VAL A 189 -6.55 0.34 -2.94
C VAL A 189 -6.90 1.44 -1.94
N TRP A 190 -8.19 1.65 -1.77
CA TRP A 190 -8.79 2.62 -0.87
C TRP A 190 -9.75 1.93 0.09
N PHE A 191 -9.88 2.47 1.28
CA PHE A 191 -10.86 1.98 2.26
C PHE A 191 -11.80 3.08 2.68
N SER A 192 -13.12 2.71 2.81
CA SER A 192 -14.17 3.59 3.30
C SER A 192 -14.34 4.85 2.44
N GLY A 193 -14.90 5.90 2.99
CA GLY A 193 -15.28 7.12 2.31
C GLY A 193 -16.74 7.10 1.86
N ASP A 194 -17.28 8.27 1.56
CA ASP A 194 -18.63 8.41 1.03
C ASP A 194 -18.65 9.45 -0.08
N GLY A 195 -19.02 9.01 -1.28
CA GLY A 195 -19.17 9.86 -2.44
C GLY A 195 -18.23 9.55 -3.59
N SER A 196 -18.04 10.56 -4.43
CA SER A 196 -17.31 10.47 -5.69
C SER A 196 -16.09 11.40 -5.64
N PHE A 197 -14.93 10.85 -5.99
CA PHE A 197 -13.64 11.54 -5.92
C PHE A 197 -12.91 11.41 -7.24
N ASP A 198 -12.27 12.47 -7.69
CA ASP A 198 -11.37 12.39 -8.83
C ASP A 198 -10.05 11.79 -8.41
N HIS A 199 -9.53 10.82 -9.19
CA HIS A 199 -8.20 10.27 -8.97
C HIS A 199 -7.36 10.33 -10.25
N SER A 200 -6.05 10.40 -10.08
CA SER A 200 -5.06 10.25 -11.15
C SER A 200 -3.68 9.97 -10.56
N VAL A 201 -2.76 9.55 -11.41
CA VAL A 201 -1.36 9.31 -11.05
C VAL A 201 -0.46 10.17 -11.93
N ARG A 202 0.53 10.85 -11.32
CA ARG A 202 1.60 11.58 -12.01
C ARG A 202 2.90 10.79 -11.91
N ILE A 203 3.61 10.71 -13.02
CA ILE A 203 4.97 10.16 -13.07
C ILE A 203 5.93 11.31 -13.35
N SER A 204 6.91 11.50 -12.46
CA SER A 204 7.96 12.50 -12.61
C SER A 204 9.34 11.84 -12.66
N ASP A 205 10.29 12.46 -13.34
CA ASP A 205 11.69 12.04 -13.33
C ASP A 205 12.40 12.39 -12.00
N ALA A 206 13.66 12.01 -11.86
CA ALA A 206 14.48 12.29 -10.68
C ALA A 206 14.68 13.80 -10.38
N ARG A 207 14.37 14.69 -11.34
CA ARG A 207 14.43 16.14 -11.19
C ARG A 207 13.07 16.74 -10.79
N GLY A 208 12.03 15.90 -10.66
CA GLY A 208 10.68 16.32 -10.43
C GLY A 208 9.94 16.82 -11.68
N THR A 209 10.53 16.64 -12.87
CA THR A 209 9.88 17.03 -14.13
C THR A 209 8.78 16.02 -14.46
N LEU A 210 7.57 16.51 -14.72
CA LEU A 210 6.45 15.67 -15.12
C LEU A 210 6.75 14.97 -16.45
N VAL A 211 6.71 13.63 -16.43
CA VAL A 211 6.90 12.78 -17.63
C VAL A 211 5.57 12.33 -18.20
N ALA A 212 4.65 11.91 -17.33
CA ALA A 212 3.30 11.49 -17.72
C ALA A 212 2.30 11.72 -16.59
N GLN A 213 1.03 11.77 -16.96
CA GLN A 213 -0.10 11.73 -16.04
C GLN A 213 -1.19 10.84 -16.62
N SER A 214 -1.77 9.98 -15.78
CA SER A 214 -2.93 9.18 -16.18
C SER A 214 -4.14 10.08 -16.51
N ARG A 215 -5.10 9.52 -17.21
CA ARG A 215 -6.40 10.18 -17.35
C ARG A 215 -7.04 10.28 -15.97
N ARG A 216 -7.73 11.40 -15.72
CA ARG A 216 -8.54 11.54 -14.51
C ARG A 216 -9.65 10.51 -14.53
N GLY A 217 -9.68 9.66 -13.51
CA GLY A 217 -10.74 8.70 -13.23
C GLY A 217 -11.64 9.18 -12.11
N THR A 218 -12.75 8.48 -11.91
CA THR A 218 -13.68 8.72 -10.81
C THR A 218 -13.69 7.51 -9.89
N LEU A 219 -13.39 7.73 -8.61
CA LEU A 219 -13.48 6.75 -7.54
C LEU A 219 -14.83 6.91 -6.83
N SER A 220 -15.66 5.88 -6.84
CA SER A 220 -16.90 5.83 -6.06
C SER A 220 -16.63 5.09 -4.75
N ALA A 221 -16.44 5.83 -3.68
CA ALA A 221 -16.17 5.29 -2.36
C ALA A 221 -17.48 5.02 -1.61
N VAL A 222 -17.49 3.94 -0.84
CA VAL A 222 -18.61 3.52 0.01
C VAL A 222 -18.09 3.26 1.42
N GLU A 223 -18.80 3.79 2.41
CA GLU A 223 -18.42 3.63 3.81
C GLU A 223 -18.22 2.15 4.18
N GLY A 224 -17.12 1.85 4.85
CA GLY A 224 -16.76 0.53 5.33
C GLY A 224 -16.40 -0.50 4.26
N ARG A 225 -16.17 -0.07 3.02
CA ARG A 225 -15.81 -0.97 1.91
C ARG A 225 -14.47 -0.64 1.31
N MET A 226 -13.83 -1.68 0.77
CA MET A 226 -12.69 -1.49 -0.11
C MET A 226 -13.15 -0.99 -1.47
N THR A 227 -12.34 -0.14 -2.07
CA THR A 227 -12.48 0.32 -3.46
C THR A 227 -11.13 0.26 -4.13
N VAL A 228 -11.11 -0.08 -5.41
CA VAL A 228 -9.89 -0.15 -6.22
C VAL A 228 -10.00 0.83 -7.37
N SER A 229 -8.94 1.60 -7.59
CA SER A 229 -8.78 2.41 -8.81
C SER A 229 -7.60 1.92 -9.63
N GLU A 230 -7.74 1.96 -10.95
CA GLU A 230 -6.69 1.62 -11.91
C GLU A 230 -6.37 2.83 -12.78
N ASP A 231 -5.12 3.24 -12.76
CA ASP A 231 -4.58 4.33 -13.57
C ASP A 231 -3.69 3.77 -14.67
N SER A 232 -4.13 3.81 -15.92
CA SER A 232 -3.41 3.25 -17.07
C SER A 232 -2.50 4.29 -17.71
N PHE A 233 -1.32 3.83 -18.09
CA PHE A 233 -0.35 4.55 -18.90
C PHE A 233 -0.15 3.77 -20.20
N ASP A 234 -0.70 4.30 -21.29
CA ASP A 234 -0.57 3.71 -22.61
C ASP A 234 0.65 4.30 -23.32
N SER A 235 1.62 3.44 -23.67
CA SER A 235 2.80 3.84 -24.43
C SER A 235 3.62 4.97 -23.77
N MET A 236 3.84 4.89 -22.45
CA MET A 236 4.69 5.83 -21.74
C MET A 236 6.16 5.67 -22.15
N ALA A 237 6.80 6.77 -22.54
CA ALA A 237 8.21 6.77 -22.92
C ALA A 237 9.13 6.95 -21.70
N PHE A 238 10.10 6.04 -21.57
CA PHE A 238 11.19 6.15 -20.61
C PHE A 238 12.49 6.47 -21.38
N PRO A 239 13.03 7.69 -21.26
CA PRO A 239 14.23 8.10 -22.00
C PRO A 239 15.50 7.40 -21.52
N ALA A 240 15.55 6.98 -20.25
CA ALA A 240 16.71 6.34 -19.64
C ALA A 240 16.29 5.44 -18.46
N ALA A 241 17.20 4.56 -18.06
CA ALA A 241 17.13 3.88 -16.78
C ALA A 241 17.21 4.88 -15.62
N GLY A 242 16.55 4.58 -14.50
CA GLY A 242 16.55 5.43 -13.31
C GLY A 242 15.36 5.20 -12.42
N VAL A 243 15.26 6.03 -11.39
CA VAL A 243 14.12 6.03 -10.48
C VAL A 243 13.21 7.20 -10.86
N TYR A 244 11.98 6.86 -11.19
CA TYR A 244 10.90 7.80 -11.42
C TYR A 244 10.02 7.82 -10.16
N THR A 245 9.23 8.87 -9.98
CA THR A 245 8.30 8.99 -8.86
C THR A 245 6.88 8.92 -9.37
N ALA A 246 6.12 7.95 -8.88
CA ALA A 246 4.67 7.88 -9.06
C ALA A 246 3.99 8.60 -7.87
N THR A 247 3.19 9.63 -8.15
CA THR A 247 2.43 10.39 -7.15
C THR A 247 0.95 10.15 -7.36
N ILE A 248 0.28 9.64 -6.34
CA ILE A 248 -1.16 9.37 -6.32
C ILE A 248 -1.89 10.64 -5.92
N LEU A 249 -2.86 11.04 -6.71
CA LEU A 249 -3.68 12.22 -6.48
C LEU A 249 -5.14 11.82 -6.22
N LEU A 250 -5.74 12.48 -5.23
CA LEU A 250 -7.18 12.43 -4.97
C LEU A 250 -7.69 13.87 -4.94
N ASN A 251 -8.66 14.21 -5.78
CA ASN A 251 -9.15 15.58 -5.96
C ASN A 251 -8.00 16.60 -6.18
N ASP A 252 -7.03 16.23 -7.03
CA ASP A 252 -5.81 16.99 -7.34
C ASP A 252 -4.82 17.17 -6.17
N ALA A 253 -5.13 16.70 -4.97
CA ALA A 253 -4.21 16.71 -3.83
C ALA A 253 -3.35 15.42 -3.82
N ALA A 254 -2.04 15.58 -3.59
CA ALA A 254 -1.15 14.44 -3.43
C ALA A 254 -1.47 13.69 -2.14
N VAL A 255 -1.72 12.37 -2.26
CA VAL A 255 -1.99 11.48 -1.14
C VAL A 255 -0.71 10.77 -0.71
N THR A 256 0.01 10.21 -1.67
CA THR A 256 1.26 9.48 -1.46
C THR A 256 2.12 9.49 -2.71
N SER A 257 3.37 9.09 -2.57
CA SER A 257 4.28 8.86 -3.70
C SER A 257 5.13 7.63 -3.44
N PHE A 258 5.52 6.94 -4.52
CA PHE A 258 6.44 5.80 -4.44
C PHE A 258 7.40 5.79 -5.64
N PRO A 259 8.58 5.17 -5.50
CA PRO A 259 9.53 5.04 -6.60
C PRO A 259 9.04 3.99 -7.63
N LEU A 260 9.15 4.34 -8.90
CA LEU A 260 9.00 3.46 -10.05
C LEU A 260 10.39 3.22 -10.64
N VAL A 261 10.91 2.01 -10.50
CA VAL A 261 12.30 1.68 -10.86
C VAL A 261 12.37 1.17 -12.28
N ILE A 262 13.21 1.81 -13.11
CA ILE A 262 13.45 1.44 -14.49
C ILE A 262 14.93 1.03 -14.62
N ARG A 263 15.20 -0.20 -15.04
CA ARG A 263 16.54 -0.78 -15.12
C ARG A 263 16.98 -0.99 -16.56
N GLY A 264 18.28 -0.79 -16.80
CA GLY A 264 18.99 -1.34 -17.96
C GLY A 264 19.41 -2.79 -17.68
N ARG A 265 19.32 -3.65 -18.66
CA ARG A 265 19.87 -5.01 -18.64
C ARG A 265 21.33 -5.00 -19.00
#